data_ea63f4f0534ffd57699ce5b14b44d4b8
#
_entry.id   ea63f4f0534ffd57699ce5b14b44d4b8
#
_cell.length_a   1.000
_cell.length_b   1.000
_cell.length_c   1.000
_cell.angle_alpha   90.00
_cell.angle_beta   90.00
_cell.angle_gamma   90.00
#
_symmetry.space_group_name_H-M   'P 1'
#
loop_
_entity.id
_entity.type
_entity.pdbx_description
1 polymer ?
#
loop_
_entity_poly.entity_id
_entity_poly.type
_entity_poly.pdbx_seq_one_letter_code
_entity_poly.pdbx_strand_id
1 'polypeptide(L)'
;MKRRVVVTGMGAVTPIGNTVEEFWNGIKTGKVGIGPITKFDTTDYKVKLAAEVKDFVGKERMDFKAAKRMELFSQYAVAAAKEAFADAGLDMEQEDPYRVGTIIGSGIGSLSCVEQNYDKIQTKGPARVNPLMVPLMISNMAAGNVSIQLGLKGKCTDVVTACASGSNSIGDALRAIQYGDLDVCVAGGTESCICPTGIAGFTALTALSTNEDPMTASRPFDQDRDGFVLGEGAGIVILEELEHAKARGAKIYAELAGYGSTGDAYHITSPAENGEGAGMAMKLAMKEAGVTPDEVDYINAHGTSTHHNDLFETRAICYALGDAAENVVVNSTKSMIGHLLGAAGAVEFVVCVKSILDNFIHQTVGTKNVDPECGLNYAVGAPVEKEVNCVISNSLGFGGHNVSLLVKRFEE
;
A
#
# COMPACT_ATOMS: atom_id res chain seq x y z
N MET A 1 -8.92 -21.87 19.25
CA MET A 1 -8.85 -20.41 18.98
C MET A 1 -7.93 -20.20 17.79
N LYS A 2 -8.19 -19.19 16.96
CA LYS A 2 -7.23 -18.78 15.92
C LYS A 2 -5.98 -18.21 16.58
N ARG A 3 -4.81 -18.41 15.97
CA ARG A 3 -3.55 -17.79 16.40
C ARG A 3 -3.65 -16.26 16.23
N ARG A 4 -3.24 -15.50 17.25
CA ARG A 4 -3.12 -14.03 17.15
C ARG A 4 -1.91 -13.67 16.32
N VAL A 5 -2.00 -12.58 15.54
CA VAL A 5 -0.95 -12.15 14.63
C VAL A 5 -0.59 -10.70 14.90
N VAL A 6 0.69 -10.46 15.11
CA VAL A 6 1.20 -9.15 15.50
C VAL A 6 2.19 -8.61 14.46
N VAL A 7 2.36 -7.29 14.45
CA VAL A 7 3.35 -6.59 13.65
C VAL A 7 4.60 -6.41 14.49
N THR A 8 5.71 -6.99 14.06
CA THR A 8 7.00 -6.91 14.77
C THR A 8 8.07 -6.11 14.03
N GLY A 9 7.85 -5.79 12.74
CA GLY A 9 8.76 -4.95 11.97
C GLY A 9 8.08 -4.26 10.81
N MET A 10 8.63 -3.13 10.39
CA MET A 10 8.12 -2.31 9.29
C MET A 10 9.26 -1.79 8.41
N GLY A 11 8.98 -1.62 7.12
CA GLY A 11 9.90 -1.00 6.16
C GLY A 11 9.14 -0.25 5.07
N ALA A 12 9.70 0.83 4.57
CA ALA A 12 9.07 1.66 3.57
C ALA A 12 10.06 2.31 2.60
N VAL A 13 9.65 2.40 1.34
CA VAL A 13 10.26 3.25 0.31
C VAL A 13 9.13 4.02 -0.35
N THR A 14 9.15 5.35 -0.23
CA THR A 14 8.05 6.22 -0.65
C THR A 14 8.57 7.53 -1.28
N PRO A 15 7.71 8.30 -1.97
CA PRO A 15 8.10 9.61 -2.52
C PRO A 15 8.56 10.65 -1.49
N ILE A 16 8.31 10.43 -0.19
CA ILE A 16 8.65 11.38 0.88
C ILE A 16 9.66 10.85 1.89
N GLY A 17 10.10 9.60 1.74
CA GLY A 17 11.15 9.00 2.57
C GLY A 17 11.45 7.55 2.16
N ASN A 18 12.70 7.14 2.28
CA ASN A 18 13.20 5.81 1.90
C ASN A 18 13.41 4.87 3.09
N THR A 19 12.94 5.27 4.27
CA THR A 19 12.81 4.48 5.50
C THR A 19 11.49 4.81 6.18
N VAL A 20 11.04 3.97 7.10
CA VAL A 20 9.81 4.22 7.90
C VAL A 20 9.94 5.51 8.70
N GLU A 21 11.12 5.79 9.25
CA GLU A 21 11.36 7.02 10.02
C GLU A 21 11.25 8.29 9.15
N GLU A 22 11.92 8.31 8.01
CA GLU A 22 11.84 9.43 7.05
C GLU A 22 10.40 9.61 6.52
N PHE A 23 9.77 8.52 6.15
CA PHE A 23 8.39 8.49 5.67
C PHE A 23 7.43 9.05 6.72
N TRP A 24 7.48 8.55 7.96
CA TRP A 24 6.62 9.01 9.03
C TRP A 24 6.85 10.47 9.42
N ASN A 25 8.09 10.92 9.43
CA ASN A 25 8.41 12.33 9.61
C ASN A 25 7.84 13.21 8.49
N GLY A 26 7.89 12.72 7.24
CA GLY A 26 7.23 13.37 6.11
C GLY A 26 5.71 13.45 6.28
N ILE A 27 5.09 12.36 6.73
CA ILE A 27 3.64 12.29 7.03
C ILE A 27 3.26 13.32 8.11
N LYS A 28 3.98 13.35 9.22
CA LYS A 28 3.69 14.28 10.34
C LYS A 28 3.81 15.76 9.95
N THR A 29 4.73 16.06 9.05
CA THR A 29 4.95 17.45 8.58
C THR A 29 4.08 17.85 7.38
N GLY A 30 3.24 16.91 6.84
CA GLY A 30 2.43 17.17 5.65
C GLY A 30 3.27 17.34 4.37
N LYS A 31 4.44 16.68 4.29
CA LYS A 31 5.30 16.74 3.11
C LYS A 31 4.64 16.13 1.91
N VAL A 32 4.58 16.86 0.79
CA VAL A 32 4.06 16.39 -0.48
C VAL A 32 5.20 15.88 -1.36
N GLY A 33 5.10 14.62 -1.78
CA GLY A 33 6.08 13.96 -2.66
C GLY A 33 5.79 14.12 -4.15
N ILE A 34 4.63 14.69 -4.49
CA ILE A 34 4.19 14.93 -5.87
C ILE A 34 5.06 16.03 -6.50
N GLY A 35 5.41 15.85 -7.76
CA GLY A 35 6.19 16.82 -8.51
C GLY A 35 6.23 16.49 -10.00
N PRO A 36 6.91 17.30 -10.81
CA PRO A 36 7.07 17.02 -12.23
C PRO A 36 7.71 15.64 -12.46
N ILE A 37 7.20 14.92 -13.46
CA ILE A 37 7.78 13.65 -13.90
C ILE A 37 9.18 13.92 -14.45
N THR A 38 10.19 13.20 -13.94
CA THR A 38 11.59 13.37 -14.34
C THR A 38 12.14 12.16 -15.12
N LYS A 39 11.45 11.01 -15.09
CA LYS A 39 11.92 9.75 -15.67
C LYS A 39 11.88 9.71 -17.20
N PHE A 40 11.07 10.55 -17.83
CA PHE A 40 10.95 10.67 -19.28
C PHE A 40 10.40 12.04 -19.70
N ASP A 41 10.52 12.38 -21.00
CA ASP A 41 9.98 13.63 -21.55
C ASP A 41 8.43 13.57 -21.60
N THR A 42 7.80 14.51 -20.92
CA THR A 42 6.34 14.63 -20.84
C THR A 42 5.75 15.69 -21.77
N THR A 43 6.52 16.24 -22.72
CA THR A 43 6.09 17.35 -23.59
C THR A 43 4.73 17.06 -24.24
N ASP A 44 4.53 15.86 -24.78
CA ASP A 44 3.30 15.44 -25.45
C ASP A 44 2.24 14.82 -24.52
N TYR A 45 2.51 14.71 -23.21
CA TYR A 45 1.57 14.14 -22.26
C TYR A 45 0.67 15.21 -21.64
N LYS A 46 -0.60 14.88 -21.40
CA LYS A 46 -1.53 15.77 -20.67
C LYS A 46 -1.19 15.83 -19.19
N VAL A 47 -0.73 14.72 -18.63
CA VAL A 47 -0.35 14.59 -17.22
C VAL A 47 1.14 14.90 -17.07
N LYS A 48 1.47 15.82 -16.18
CA LYS A 48 2.84 16.32 -15.95
C LYS A 48 3.42 15.91 -14.62
N LEU A 49 2.56 15.48 -13.68
CA LEU A 49 2.93 15.21 -12.30
C LEU A 49 2.85 13.72 -11.96
N ALA A 50 3.76 13.28 -11.10
CA ALA A 50 3.73 11.98 -10.44
C ALA A 50 4.40 12.09 -9.06
N ALA A 51 4.25 11.06 -8.24
CA ALA A 51 4.93 10.94 -6.96
C ALA A 51 6.08 9.92 -7.10
N GLU A 52 7.21 10.38 -7.61
CA GLU A 52 8.42 9.57 -7.82
C GLU A 52 9.18 9.37 -6.49
N VAL A 53 9.73 8.18 -6.28
CA VAL A 53 10.71 7.92 -5.23
C VAL A 53 11.99 8.68 -5.53
N LYS A 54 12.46 9.47 -4.56
CA LYS A 54 13.63 10.35 -4.70
C LYS A 54 14.84 9.76 -3.98
N ASP A 55 16.04 10.02 -4.51
CA ASP A 55 17.33 9.69 -3.89
C ASP A 55 17.51 8.19 -3.54
N PHE A 56 16.78 7.30 -4.24
CA PHE A 56 16.91 5.85 -4.03
C PHE A 56 18.05 5.28 -4.88
N VAL A 57 19.01 4.68 -4.21
CA VAL A 57 20.15 4.03 -4.84
C VAL A 57 20.21 2.56 -4.43
N GLY A 58 19.71 1.65 -5.27
CA GLY A 58 19.56 0.23 -4.95
C GLY A 58 20.85 -0.45 -4.47
N LYS A 59 22.02 -0.11 -5.05
CA LYS A 59 23.33 -0.65 -4.65
C LYS A 59 23.76 -0.28 -3.21
N GLU A 60 23.14 0.71 -2.60
CA GLU A 60 23.40 1.10 -1.21
C GLU A 60 22.49 0.36 -0.22
N ARG A 61 21.41 -0.23 -0.75
CA ARG A 61 20.41 -0.96 0.04
C ARG A 61 20.53 -2.47 -0.09
N MET A 62 21.26 -2.97 -1.10
CA MET A 62 21.45 -4.39 -1.38
C MET A 62 22.74 -4.65 -2.15
N ASP A 63 23.12 -5.92 -2.31
CA ASP A 63 24.29 -6.28 -3.12
C ASP A 63 24.17 -5.72 -4.56
N PHE A 64 25.28 -5.17 -5.06
CA PHE A 64 25.34 -4.52 -6.36
C PHE A 64 24.96 -5.44 -7.53
N LYS A 65 25.35 -6.73 -7.48
CA LYS A 65 25.04 -7.69 -8.54
C LYS A 65 23.58 -8.09 -8.49
N ALA A 66 23.00 -8.16 -7.28
CA ALA A 66 21.58 -8.39 -7.08
C ALA A 66 20.75 -7.21 -7.61
N ALA A 67 21.10 -5.98 -7.24
CA ALA A 67 20.41 -4.77 -7.70
C ALA A 67 20.34 -4.68 -9.24
N LYS A 68 21.44 -5.03 -9.94
CA LYS A 68 21.49 -5.05 -11.42
C LYS A 68 20.56 -6.08 -12.08
N ARG A 69 20.06 -7.04 -11.34
CA ARG A 69 19.17 -8.12 -11.82
C ARG A 69 17.73 -7.94 -11.35
N MET A 70 17.39 -6.75 -10.89
CA MET A 70 16.06 -6.39 -10.41
C MET A 70 15.61 -5.09 -11.04
N GLU A 71 14.34 -5.03 -11.44
CA GLU A 71 13.67 -3.78 -11.76
C GLU A 71 13.31 -3.01 -10.48
N LEU A 72 12.97 -1.73 -10.60
CA LEU A 72 12.77 -0.84 -9.45
C LEU A 72 11.74 -1.36 -8.45
N PHE A 73 10.60 -1.91 -8.90
CA PHE A 73 9.60 -2.46 -7.98
C PHE A 73 10.18 -3.56 -7.08
N SER A 74 11.02 -4.45 -7.64
CA SER A 74 11.71 -5.48 -6.86
C SER A 74 12.79 -4.89 -5.94
N GLN A 75 13.51 -3.85 -6.39
CA GLN A 75 14.51 -3.17 -5.56
C GLN A 75 13.86 -2.46 -4.37
N TYR A 76 12.72 -1.79 -4.58
CA TYR A 76 11.95 -1.16 -3.51
C TYR A 76 11.47 -2.20 -2.49
N ALA A 77 10.90 -3.32 -2.96
CA ALA A 77 10.47 -4.41 -2.09
C ALA A 77 11.62 -4.99 -1.24
N VAL A 78 12.77 -5.26 -1.85
CA VAL A 78 13.95 -5.80 -1.14
C VAL A 78 14.49 -4.79 -0.11
N ALA A 79 14.55 -3.50 -0.46
CA ALA A 79 15.02 -2.46 0.45
C ALA A 79 14.10 -2.32 1.67
N ALA A 80 12.79 -2.22 1.45
CA ALA A 80 11.80 -2.16 2.52
C ALA A 80 11.74 -3.46 3.35
N ALA A 81 11.88 -4.64 2.70
CA ALA A 81 11.91 -5.91 3.41
C ALA A 81 13.13 -6.06 4.32
N LYS A 82 14.30 -5.62 3.89
CA LYS A 82 15.51 -5.62 4.72
C LYS A 82 15.37 -4.69 5.93
N GLU A 83 14.77 -3.52 5.75
CA GLU A 83 14.45 -2.61 6.86
C GLU A 83 13.49 -3.27 7.84
N ALA A 84 12.35 -3.81 7.36
CA ALA A 84 11.36 -4.47 8.20
C ALA A 84 11.93 -5.68 8.95
N PHE A 85 12.78 -6.47 8.30
CA PHE A 85 13.41 -7.64 8.88
C PHE A 85 14.41 -7.27 9.98
N ALA A 86 15.21 -6.24 9.76
CA ALA A 86 16.13 -5.69 10.76
C ALA A 86 15.38 -5.05 11.93
N ASP A 87 14.31 -4.32 11.67
CA ASP A 87 13.43 -3.72 12.70
C ASP A 87 12.77 -4.79 13.58
N ALA A 88 12.37 -5.93 12.98
CA ALA A 88 11.84 -7.06 13.73
C ALA A 88 12.89 -7.81 14.58
N GLY A 89 14.18 -7.59 14.34
CA GLY A 89 15.26 -8.32 15.02
C GLY A 89 15.24 -9.83 14.77
N LEU A 90 14.78 -10.24 13.57
CA LEU A 90 14.75 -11.65 13.18
C LEU A 90 16.17 -12.14 12.81
N ASP A 91 16.49 -13.36 13.23
CA ASP A 91 17.76 -14.03 12.94
C ASP A 91 17.46 -15.42 12.33
N MET A 92 17.72 -15.56 11.04
CA MET A 92 17.46 -16.81 10.31
C MET A 92 18.32 -18.00 10.76
N GLU A 93 19.35 -17.79 11.58
CA GLU A 93 20.10 -18.89 12.19
C GLU A 93 19.31 -19.56 13.34
N GLN A 94 18.33 -18.85 13.88
CA GLN A 94 17.45 -19.31 14.97
C GLN A 94 16.05 -19.70 14.51
N GLU A 95 15.70 -19.39 13.25
CA GLU A 95 14.38 -19.65 12.69
C GLU A 95 14.36 -20.92 11.83
N ASP A 96 13.21 -21.61 11.79
CA ASP A 96 12.97 -22.58 10.72
C ASP A 96 12.66 -21.84 9.43
N PRO A 97 13.57 -21.87 8.41
CA PRO A 97 13.38 -21.10 7.18
C PRO A 97 12.12 -21.50 6.40
N TYR A 98 11.59 -22.71 6.61
CA TYR A 98 10.35 -23.18 5.98
C TYR A 98 9.09 -22.66 6.70
N ARG A 99 9.24 -22.05 7.89
CA ARG A 99 8.17 -21.43 8.66
C ARG A 99 8.13 -19.90 8.47
N VAL A 100 9.12 -19.31 7.77
CA VAL A 100 9.17 -17.88 7.44
C VAL A 100 8.85 -17.70 5.95
N GLY A 101 7.70 -17.09 5.67
CA GLY A 101 7.18 -16.90 4.31
C GLY A 101 7.34 -15.48 3.77
N THR A 102 6.99 -15.32 2.50
CA THR A 102 7.02 -14.04 1.77
C THR A 102 5.75 -13.92 0.93
N ILE A 103 4.90 -12.93 1.21
CA ILE A 103 3.69 -12.65 0.44
C ILE A 103 3.68 -11.15 0.11
N ILE A 104 4.09 -10.79 -1.12
CA ILE A 104 4.25 -9.39 -1.54
C ILE A 104 3.53 -9.20 -2.87
N GLY A 105 2.56 -8.28 -2.89
CA GLY A 105 1.78 -7.97 -4.08
C GLY A 105 2.41 -6.87 -4.93
N SER A 106 2.18 -6.98 -6.24
CA SER A 106 2.42 -5.91 -7.20
C SER A 106 1.30 -5.97 -8.24
N GLY A 107 0.69 -4.83 -8.55
CA GLY A 107 -0.43 -4.79 -9.49
C GLY A 107 -0.02 -5.06 -10.93
N ILE A 108 1.21 -4.70 -11.32
CA ILE A 108 1.63 -4.65 -12.73
C ILE A 108 3.01 -5.30 -12.95
N GLY A 109 3.91 -5.26 -11.98
CA GLY A 109 5.32 -5.61 -12.20
C GLY A 109 6.06 -4.50 -12.94
N SER A 110 6.90 -4.80 -13.95
CA SER A 110 7.68 -3.78 -14.65
C SER A 110 7.23 -3.55 -16.10
N LEU A 111 6.41 -2.51 -16.32
CA LEU A 111 6.12 -2.01 -17.67
C LEU A 111 7.36 -1.43 -18.35
N SER A 112 8.23 -0.74 -17.62
CA SER A 112 9.47 -0.18 -18.16
C SER A 112 10.36 -1.26 -18.79
N CYS A 113 10.44 -2.43 -18.18
CA CYS A 113 11.17 -3.58 -18.76
C CYS A 113 10.55 -4.03 -20.08
N VAL A 114 9.22 -4.07 -20.16
CA VAL A 114 8.51 -4.44 -21.40
C VAL A 114 8.77 -3.39 -22.49
N GLU A 115 8.61 -2.10 -22.21
CA GLU A 115 8.86 -1.01 -23.14
C GLU A 115 10.27 -1.06 -23.72
N GLN A 116 11.28 -1.13 -22.86
CA GLN A 116 12.69 -1.15 -23.29
C GLN A 116 13.03 -2.37 -24.14
N ASN A 117 12.46 -3.52 -23.87
CA ASN A 117 12.70 -4.72 -24.66
C ASN A 117 11.90 -4.75 -25.95
N TYR A 118 10.67 -4.18 -25.94
CA TYR A 118 9.90 -3.99 -27.17
C TYR A 118 10.62 -3.03 -28.14
N ASP A 119 11.16 -1.92 -27.64
CA ASP A 119 11.96 -0.99 -28.43
C ASP A 119 13.19 -1.67 -29.06
N LYS A 120 13.89 -2.52 -28.28
CA LYS A 120 14.99 -3.35 -28.84
C LYS A 120 14.54 -4.28 -29.95
N ILE A 121 13.36 -4.89 -29.82
CA ILE A 121 12.79 -5.74 -30.89
C ILE A 121 12.59 -4.93 -32.17
N GLN A 122 11.98 -3.74 -32.05
CA GLN A 122 11.69 -2.87 -33.19
C GLN A 122 12.98 -2.31 -33.86
N THR A 123 13.95 -1.92 -33.06
CA THR A 123 15.14 -1.21 -33.57
C THR A 123 16.33 -2.14 -33.88
N LYS A 124 16.46 -3.29 -33.21
CA LYS A 124 17.65 -4.16 -33.26
C LYS A 124 17.34 -5.63 -33.50
N GLY A 125 16.06 -6.00 -33.57
CA GLY A 125 15.58 -7.35 -33.78
C GLY A 125 15.50 -8.22 -32.49
N PRO A 126 14.76 -9.34 -32.53
CA PRO A 126 14.42 -10.14 -31.35
C PRO A 126 15.63 -10.77 -30.64
N ALA A 127 16.73 -10.98 -31.33
CA ALA A 127 17.97 -11.52 -30.73
C ALA A 127 18.66 -10.55 -29.74
N ARG A 128 18.18 -9.32 -29.62
CA ARG A 128 18.72 -8.29 -28.71
C ARG A 128 17.89 -8.07 -27.45
N VAL A 129 16.82 -8.84 -27.27
CA VAL A 129 16.04 -8.85 -26.03
C VAL A 129 16.92 -9.25 -24.84
N ASN A 130 16.72 -8.61 -23.71
CA ASN A 130 17.43 -8.97 -22.49
C ASN A 130 17.10 -10.43 -22.10
N PRO A 131 18.08 -11.32 -21.92
CA PRO A 131 17.86 -12.71 -21.51
C PRO A 131 17.09 -12.84 -20.20
N LEU A 132 17.14 -11.82 -19.34
CA LEU A 132 16.40 -11.76 -18.07
C LEU A 132 15.07 -11.01 -18.17
N MET A 133 14.60 -10.66 -19.38
CA MET A 133 13.36 -9.86 -19.54
C MET A 133 12.20 -10.44 -18.74
N VAL A 134 11.95 -11.75 -18.88
CA VAL A 134 10.79 -12.38 -18.20
C VAL A 134 10.91 -12.29 -16.67
N PRO A 135 12.00 -12.74 -16.01
CA PRO A 135 12.12 -12.61 -14.57
C PRO A 135 12.26 -11.16 -14.08
N LEU A 136 12.59 -10.21 -14.95
CA LEU A 136 12.61 -8.79 -14.57
C LEU A 136 11.20 -8.17 -14.56
N MET A 137 10.31 -8.61 -15.47
CA MET A 137 9.01 -7.96 -15.65
C MET A 137 7.89 -8.55 -14.79
N ILE A 138 7.92 -9.85 -14.45
CA ILE A 138 6.78 -10.51 -13.79
C ILE A 138 6.68 -10.11 -12.31
N SER A 139 5.45 -9.87 -11.86
CA SER A 139 5.14 -9.28 -10.56
C SER A 139 5.60 -10.12 -9.36
N ASN A 140 5.54 -11.46 -9.46
CA ASN A 140 5.98 -12.36 -8.39
C ASN A 140 7.47 -12.28 -8.05
N MET A 141 8.26 -11.60 -8.87
CA MET A 141 9.69 -11.46 -8.61
C MET A 141 10.02 -10.49 -7.47
N ALA A 142 9.09 -9.65 -7.05
CA ALA A 142 9.25 -8.90 -5.80
C ALA A 142 9.37 -9.87 -4.60
N ALA A 143 8.38 -10.76 -4.44
CA ALA A 143 8.40 -11.79 -3.39
C ALA A 143 9.58 -12.75 -3.54
N GLY A 144 9.86 -13.21 -4.78
CA GLY A 144 10.95 -14.12 -5.07
C GLY A 144 12.33 -13.53 -4.73
N ASN A 145 12.58 -12.27 -5.07
CA ASN A 145 13.85 -11.60 -4.74
C ASN A 145 13.99 -11.36 -3.22
N VAL A 146 12.93 -10.98 -2.52
CA VAL A 146 12.95 -10.86 -1.05
C VAL A 146 13.27 -12.19 -0.40
N SER A 147 12.57 -13.27 -0.82
CA SER A 147 12.85 -14.64 -0.35
C SER A 147 14.32 -15.04 -0.52
N ILE A 148 14.89 -14.80 -1.72
CA ILE A 148 16.30 -15.10 -2.02
C ILE A 148 17.24 -14.26 -1.16
N GLN A 149 16.97 -12.95 -1.00
CA GLN A 149 17.88 -12.04 -0.28
C GLN A 149 17.90 -12.27 1.23
N LEU A 150 16.81 -12.78 1.80
CA LEU A 150 16.67 -13.04 3.23
C LEU A 150 16.74 -14.52 3.61
N GLY A 151 16.84 -15.42 2.63
CA GLY A 151 16.94 -16.86 2.88
C GLY A 151 15.64 -17.53 3.34
N LEU A 152 14.47 -16.95 3.00
CA LEU A 152 13.15 -17.41 3.43
C LEU A 152 12.68 -18.55 2.54
N LYS A 153 12.33 -19.70 3.10
CA LYS A 153 11.96 -20.91 2.34
C LYS A 153 10.51 -21.35 2.57
N GLY A 154 9.74 -20.61 3.36
CA GLY A 154 8.32 -20.81 3.51
C GLY A 154 7.54 -20.43 2.24
N LYS A 155 6.21 -20.36 2.36
CA LYS A 155 5.35 -19.93 1.26
C LYS A 155 5.87 -18.62 0.64
N CYS A 156 6.12 -18.63 -0.67
CA CYS A 156 6.54 -17.44 -1.43
C CYS A 156 5.56 -17.21 -2.58
N THR A 157 4.80 -16.11 -2.51
CA THR A 157 3.72 -15.85 -3.48
C THR A 157 3.52 -14.36 -3.68
N ASP A 158 2.95 -14.01 -4.83
CA ASP A 158 2.46 -12.69 -5.19
C ASP A 158 0.92 -12.70 -5.19
N VAL A 159 0.31 -11.62 -4.78
CA VAL A 159 -1.14 -11.40 -4.88
C VAL A 159 -1.40 -10.21 -5.80
N VAL A 160 -2.15 -10.45 -6.87
CA VAL A 160 -2.47 -9.43 -7.86
C VAL A 160 -3.96 -9.12 -7.82
N THR A 161 -4.32 -8.01 -7.18
CA THR A 161 -5.67 -7.47 -7.08
C THR A 161 -5.68 -5.96 -7.33
N ALA A 162 -4.94 -5.55 -8.37
CA ALA A 162 -4.75 -4.16 -8.74
C ALA A 162 -4.30 -3.30 -7.54
N CYS A 163 -5.01 -2.20 -7.24
CA CYS A 163 -4.67 -1.29 -6.14
C CYS A 163 -4.81 -1.90 -4.74
N ALA A 164 -5.46 -3.05 -4.61
CA ALA A 164 -5.63 -3.77 -3.35
C ALA A 164 -4.55 -4.85 -3.09
N SER A 165 -3.60 -5.04 -4.02
CA SER A 165 -2.62 -6.14 -3.97
C SER A 165 -1.83 -6.20 -2.66
N GLY A 166 -1.33 -5.06 -2.18
CA GLY A 166 -0.57 -4.99 -0.93
C GLY A 166 -1.41 -5.34 0.30
N SER A 167 -2.65 -4.84 0.37
CA SER A 167 -3.57 -5.17 1.46
C SER A 167 -4.02 -6.62 1.43
N ASN A 168 -4.31 -7.19 0.25
CA ASN A 168 -4.60 -8.62 0.14
C ASN A 168 -3.39 -9.47 0.55
N SER A 169 -2.18 -9.07 0.17
CA SER A 169 -0.95 -9.78 0.59
C SER A 169 -0.79 -9.82 2.12
N ILE A 170 -1.05 -8.71 2.80
CA ILE A 170 -1.04 -8.63 4.26
C ILE A 170 -2.16 -9.50 4.86
N GLY A 171 -3.37 -9.47 4.29
CA GLY A 171 -4.49 -10.29 4.71
C GLY A 171 -4.27 -11.79 4.50
N ASP A 172 -3.67 -12.18 3.39
CA ASP A 172 -3.34 -13.58 3.10
C ASP A 172 -2.21 -14.09 3.98
N ALA A 173 -1.26 -13.22 4.37
CA ALA A 173 -0.23 -13.53 5.35
C ALA A 173 -0.84 -13.75 6.74
N LEU A 174 -1.80 -12.91 7.16
CA LEU A 174 -2.60 -13.14 8.36
C LEU A 174 -3.23 -14.54 8.34
N ARG A 175 -3.87 -14.93 7.24
CA ARG A 175 -4.48 -16.27 7.11
C ARG A 175 -3.46 -17.38 7.21
N ALA A 176 -2.32 -17.29 6.50
CA ALA A 176 -1.28 -18.31 6.54
C ALA A 176 -0.73 -18.53 7.96
N ILE A 177 -0.57 -17.46 8.75
CA ILE A 177 -0.14 -17.56 10.15
C ILE A 177 -1.27 -18.10 11.03
N GLN A 178 -2.50 -17.62 10.90
CA GLN A 178 -3.66 -18.10 11.67
C GLN A 178 -3.92 -19.59 11.50
N TYR A 179 -3.74 -20.13 10.29
CA TYR A 179 -3.90 -21.56 10.00
C TYR A 179 -2.68 -22.40 10.39
N GLY A 180 -1.57 -21.77 10.76
CA GLY A 180 -0.37 -22.48 11.20
C GLY A 180 0.53 -22.93 10.05
N ASP A 181 0.34 -22.44 8.82
CA ASP A 181 1.24 -22.71 7.70
C ASP A 181 2.59 -22.01 7.89
N LEU A 182 2.58 -20.81 8.49
CA LEU A 182 3.74 -19.99 8.81
C LEU A 182 3.72 -19.56 10.28
N ASP A 183 4.89 -19.20 10.81
CA ASP A 183 5.03 -18.51 12.09
C ASP A 183 5.36 -17.03 11.87
N VAL A 184 6.08 -16.73 10.80
CA VAL A 184 6.47 -15.38 10.39
C VAL A 184 6.20 -15.20 8.90
N CYS A 185 5.76 -13.99 8.51
CA CYS A 185 5.61 -13.63 7.10
C CYS A 185 6.09 -12.20 6.82
N VAL A 186 6.96 -12.08 5.83
CA VAL A 186 7.31 -10.80 5.20
C VAL A 186 6.20 -10.47 4.20
N ALA A 187 5.35 -9.50 4.53
CA ALA A 187 4.13 -9.21 3.77
C ALA A 187 4.04 -7.74 3.38
N GLY A 188 3.40 -7.46 2.27
CA GLY A 188 3.19 -6.08 1.82
C GLY A 188 2.98 -5.94 0.33
N GLY A 189 3.41 -4.79 -0.21
CA GLY A 189 3.23 -4.49 -1.63
C GLY A 189 4.28 -3.55 -2.17
N THR A 190 4.47 -3.59 -3.48
CA THR A 190 5.43 -2.77 -4.20
C THR A 190 4.93 -2.41 -5.60
N GLU A 191 5.32 -1.24 -6.10
CA GLU A 191 5.02 -0.84 -7.47
C GLU A 191 6.03 0.18 -8.00
N SER A 192 6.32 0.12 -9.32
CA SER A 192 7.09 1.16 -10.03
C SER A 192 6.58 1.28 -11.47
N CYS A 193 5.48 2.02 -11.65
CA CYS A 193 4.76 2.13 -12.92
C CYS A 193 4.82 3.53 -13.54
N ILE A 194 5.69 4.43 -13.03
CA ILE A 194 5.88 5.76 -13.59
C ILE A 194 6.81 5.63 -14.82
N CYS A 195 6.20 5.34 -15.96
CA CYS A 195 6.85 5.19 -17.26
C CYS A 195 5.90 5.67 -18.38
N PRO A 196 6.37 5.86 -19.61
CA PRO A 196 5.57 6.32 -20.74
C PRO A 196 4.25 5.58 -20.90
N THR A 197 4.27 4.25 -20.98
CA THR A 197 3.06 3.42 -21.14
C THR A 197 2.14 3.49 -19.91
N GLY A 198 2.70 3.52 -18.70
CA GLY A 198 1.92 3.63 -17.47
C GLY A 198 1.11 4.92 -17.41
N ILE A 199 1.78 6.07 -17.62
CA ILE A 199 1.11 7.38 -17.64
C ILE A 199 0.11 7.48 -18.81
N ALA A 200 0.47 7.00 -20.00
CA ALA A 200 -0.44 7.03 -21.16
C ALA A 200 -1.68 6.15 -20.93
N GLY A 201 -1.51 4.95 -20.38
CA GLY A 201 -2.60 4.01 -20.12
C GLY A 201 -3.62 4.56 -19.12
N PHE A 202 -3.17 5.06 -17.96
CA PHE A 202 -4.05 5.67 -16.97
C PHE A 202 -4.65 7.02 -17.44
N THR A 203 -3.94 7.78 -18.27
CA THR A 203 -4.48 8.99 -18.92
C THR A 203 -5.62 8.65 -19.88
N ALA A 204 -5.46 7.57 -20.66
CA ALA A 204 -6.51 7.11 -21.59
C ALA A 204 -7.79 6.64 -20.86
N LEU A 205 -7.65 6.15 -19.61
CA LEU A 205 -8.77 5.84 -18.73
C LEU A 205 -9.41 7.10 -18.10
N THR A 206 -8.87 8.30 -18.35
CA THR A 206 -9.28 9.55 -17.66
C THR A 206 -9.20 9.45 -16.13
N ALA A 207 -8.28 8.64 -15.63
CA ALA A 207 -8.17 8.34 -14.20
C ALA A 207 -7.15 9.25 -13.47
N LEU A 208 -6.22 9.88 -14.23
CA LEU A 208 -5.19 10.75 -13.67
C LEU A 208 -5.64 12.22 -13.63
N SER A 209 -5.25 12.89 -12.54
CA SER A 209 -5.38 14.35 -12.42
C SER A 209 -4.55 15.06 -13.50
N THR A 210 -5.13 16.09 -14.08
CA THR A 210 -4.46 17.01 -15.02
C THR A 210 -4.07 18.33 -14.38
N ASN A 211 -4.30 18.49 -13.09
CA ASN A 211 -3.87 19.63 -12.31
C ASN A 211 -2.34 19.68 -12.23
N GLU A 212 -1.75 20.82 -12.55
CA GLU A 212 -0.30 21.02 -12.59
C GLU A 212 0.29 21.59 -11.28
N ASP A 213 -0.56 21.87 -10.29
CA ASP A 213 -0.11 22.27 -8.95
C ASP A 213 0.16 21.04 -8.07
N PRO A 214 1.42 20.72 -7.72
CA PRO A 214 1.77 19.58 -6.90
C PRO A 214 1.05 19.54 -5.55
N MET A 215 0.70 20.71 -4.99
CA MET A 215 0.06 20.80 -3.67
C MET A 215 -1.42 20.47 -3.68
N THR A 216 -2.06 20.49 -4.85
CA THR A 216 -3.51 20.28 -5.00
C THR A 216 -3.86 19.24 -6.08
N ALA A 217 -2.87 18.63 -6.72
CA ALA A 217 -3.11 17.61 -7.76
C ALA A 217 -3.76 16.34 -7.17
N SER A 218 -3.39 15.93 -5.96
CA SER A 218 -4.08 14.90 -5.19
C SER A 218 -4.83 15.54 -4.04
N ARG A 219 -6.17 15.57 -4.14
CA ARG A 219 -7.09 16.22 -3.19
C ARG A 219 -8.29 15.32 -2.88
N PRO A 220 -8.06 14.19 -2.18
CA PRO A 220 -9.14 13.27 -1.84
C PRO A 220 -10.30 13.97 -1.13
N PHE A 221 -11.55 13.62 -1.52
CA PHE A 221 -12.80 14.16 -0.99
C PHE A 221 -13.06 15.66 -1.29
N ASP A 222 -12.18 16.32 -2.05
CA ASP A 222 -12.42 17.71 -2.48
C ASP A 222 -13.49 17.77 -3.60
N GLN A 223 -14.31 18.82 -3.59
CA GLN A 223 -15.34 19.00 -4.63
C GLN A 223 -14.76 19.17 -6.04
N ASP A 224 -13.55 19.69 -6.15
CA ASP A 224 -12.85 19.96 -7.41
C ASP A 224 -11.87 18.84 -7.82
N ARG A 225 -11.91 17.67 -7.14
CA ARG A 225 -11.06 16.51 -7.46
C ARG A 225 -11.29 16.04 -8.89
N ASP A 226 -10.22 15.71 -9.61
CA ASP A 226 -10.25 15.41 -11.04
C ASP A 226 -9.53 14.11 -11.43
N GLY A 227 -8.99 13.37 -10.47
CA GLY A 227 -8.24 12.13 -10.72
C GLY A 227 -7.14 11.90 -9.70
N PHE A 228 -6.51 10.73 -9.76
CA PHE A 228 -5.39 10.44 -8.87
C PHE A 228 -4.05 10.88 -9.47
N VAL A 229 -3.03 11.03 -8.64
CA VAL A 229 -1.64 11.20 -9.05
C VAL A 229 -0.95 9.85 -8.94
N LEU A 230 -0.32 9.37 -10.02
CA LEU A 230 0.42 8.09 -9.99
C LEU A 230 1.66 8.20 -9.09
N GLY A 231 1.85 7.24 -8.21
CA GLY A 231 3.01 7.12 -7.34
C GLY A 231 3.71 5.77 -7.46
N GLU A 232 4.85 5.64 -6.79
CA GLU A 232 5.63 4.39 -6.74
C GLU A 232 6.25 4.20 -5.36
N GLY A 233 6.65 2.97 -5.04
CA GLY A 233 7.31 2.63 -3.78
C GLY A 233 7.03 1.23 -3.29
N ALA A 234 7.28 0.99 -2.01
CA ALA A 234 6.98 -0.28 -1.32
C ALA A 234 6.66 -0.03 0.15
N GLY A 235 5.75 -0.83 0.68
CA GLY A 235 5.50 -0.99 2.11
C GLY A 235 5.60 -2.45 2.49
N ILE A 236 6.38 -2.77 3.51
CA ILE A 236 6.59 -4.14 3.98
C ILE A 236 6.42 -4.17 5.49
N VAL A 237 5.72 -5.20 5.97
CA VAL A 237 5.58 -5.49 7.39
C VAL A 237 6.01 -6.93 7.69
N ILE A 238 6.53 -7.15 8.89
CA ILE A 238 6.72 -8.48 9.45
C ILE A 238 5.49 -8.79 10.28
N LEU A 239 4.74 -9.78 9.82
CA LEU A 239 3.65 -10.39 10.58
C LEU A 239 4.17 -11.63 11.27
N GLU A 240 3.83 -11.80 12.55
CA GLU A 240 4.35 -12.86 13.36
C GLU A 240 3.26 -13.43 14.29
N GLU A 241 3.29 -14.72 14.51
CA GLU A 241 2.45 -15.36 15.51
C GLU A 241 2.80 -14.85 16.90
N LEU A 242 1.80 -14.52 17.70
CA LEU A 242 1.98 -13.85 18.99
C LEU A 242 2.91 -14.60 19.96
N GLU A 243 2.69 -15.91 20.14
CA GLU A 243 3.50 -16.67 21.11
C GLU A 243 4.93 -16.87 20.59
N HIS A 244 5.13 -16.96 19.27
CA HIS A 244 6.44 -16.94 18.66
C HIS A 244 7.16 -15.61 18.93
N ALA A 245 6.48 -14.47 18.70
CA ALA A 245 7.02 -13.15 18.97
C ALA A 245 7.41 -12.97 20.45
N LYS A 246 6.56 -13.39 21.37
CA LYS A 246 6.83 -13.35 22.82
C LYS A 246 8.01 -14.24 23.20
N ALA A 247 8.10 -15.45 22.65
CA ALA A 247 9.15 -16.41 22.99
C ALA A 247 10.56 -15.90 22.66
N ARG A 248 10.70 -15.13 21.57
CA ARG A 248 11.97 -14.51 21.20
C ARG A 248 12.17 -13.07 21.74
N GLY A 249 11.20 -12.56 22.52
CA GLY A 249 11.25 -11.20 23.08
C GLY A 249 11.14 -10.09 22.03
N ALA A 250 10.40 -10.31 20.96
CA ALA A 250 10.18 -9.32 19.90
C ALA A 250 9.47 -8.07 20.42
N LYS A 251 9.82 -6.93 19.85
CA LYS A 251 9.00 -5.73 19.98
C LYS A 251 7.71 -5.90 19.18
N ILE A 252 6.57 -5.72 19.81
CA ILE A 252 5.25 -5.77 19.18
C ILE A 252 4.73 -4.36 19.02
N TYR A 253 4.42 -3.98 17.78
CA TYR A 253 3.94 -2.64 17.44
C TYR A 253 2.40 -2.54 17.51
N ALA A 254 1.72 -3.55 16.99
CA ALA A 254 0.26 -3.60 16.94
C ALA A 254 -0.20 -5.02 16.65
N GLU A 255 -1.50 -5.30 16.76
CA GLU A 255 -2.13 -6.55 16.36
C GLU A 255 -2.93 -6.36 15.07
N LEU A 256 -2.67 -7.17 14.05
CA LEU A 256 -3.56 -7.31 12.90
C LEU A 256 -4.70 -8.24 13.28
N ALA A 257 -5.82 -7.65 13.68
CA ALA A 257 -6.93 -8.35 14.30
C ALA A 257 -8.02 -8.79 13.31
N GLY A 258 -8.14 -8.11 12.16
CA GLY A 258 -9.21 -8.41 11.22
C GLY A 258 -8.83 -8.15 9.76
N TYR A 259 -9.39 -8.97 8.88
CA TYR A 259 -9.25 -8.88 7.44
C TYR A 259 -10.57 -9.20 6.74
N GLY A 260 -11.08 -8.26 5.99
CA GLY A 260 -12.23 -8.43 5.11
C GLY A 260 -11.83 -8.25 3.65
N SER A 261 -12.28 -9.15 2.80
CA SER A 261 -12.08 -9.09 1.35
C SER A 261 -13.36 -9.47 0.63
N THR A 262 -13.78 -8.64 -0.32
CA THR A 262 -15.00 -8.83 -1.12
C THR A 262 -14.79 -8.43 -2.57
N GLY A 263 -15.73 -8.76 -3.42
CA GLY A 263 -15.77 -8.27 -4.80
C GLY A 263 -17.12 -7.59 -5.09
N ASP A 264 -17.09 -6.49 -5.85
CA ASP A 264 -18.28 -5.74 -6.23
C ASP A 264 -19.16 -6.49 -7.24
N ALA A 265 -18.56 -7.31 -8.09
CA ALA A 265 -19.24 -7.98 -9.22
C ALA A 265 -20.08 -6.99 -10.07
N TYR A 266 -19.56 -5.78 -10.29
CA TYR A 266 -20.31 -4.66 -10.88
C TYR A 266 -19.68 -4.15 -12.19
N HIS A 267 -18.47 -3.59 -12.14
CA HIS A 267 -17.81 -2.94 -13.28
C HIS A 267 -16.29 -3.15 -13.24
N ILE A 268 -15.61 -3.09 -14.41
CA ILE A 268 -14.17 -3.36 -14.50
C ILE A 268 -13.30 -2.28 -13.84
N THR A 269 -13.77 -1.02 -13.76
CA THR A 269 -12.98 0.09 -13.21
C THR A 269 -13.72 0.96 -12.20
N SER A 270 -15.06 0.97 -12.20
CA SER A 270 -15.87 1.77 -11.27
C SER A 270 -16.29 0.93 -10.07
N PRO A 271 -16.14 1.43 -8.84
CA PRO A 271 -16.74 0.79 -7.67
C PRO A 271 -18.27 0.79 -7.75
N ALA A 272 -18.93 -0.09 -7.01
CA ALA A 272 -20.39 -0.12 -6.91
C ALA A 272 -20.91 1.17 -6.23
N GLU A 273 -21.92 1.81 -6.84
CA GLU A 273 -22.41 3.15 -6.45
C GLU A 273 -22.91 3.23 -5.00
N ASN A 274 -23.46 2.14 -4.47
CA ASN A 274 -23.96 2.07 -3.10
C ASN A 274 -22.86 1.80 -2.06
N GLY A 275 -21.62 1.49 -2.50
CA GLY A 275 -20.49 1.17 -1.63
C GLY A 275 -20.64 -0.15 -0.84
N GLU A 276 -21.60 -1.00 -1.19
CA GLU A 276 -21.93 -2.21 -0.42
C GLU A 276 -20.73 -3.17 -0.32
N GLY A 277 -20.01 -3.42 -1.43
CA GLY A 277 -18.87 -4.34 -1.45
C GLY A 277 -17.77 -3.90 -0.48
N ALA A 278 -17.34 -2.65 -0.57
CA ALA A 278 -16.32 -2.07 0.31
C ALA A 278 -16.81 -2.00 1.77
N GLY A 279 -18.07 -1.60 1.99
CA GLY A 279 -18.67 -1.57 3.32
C GLY A 279 -18.78 -2.97 3.95
N MET A 280 -19.05 -3.99 3.14
CA MET A 280 -19.05 -5.38 3.61
C MET A 280 -17.64 -5.86 3.98
N ALA A 281 -16.59 -5.45 3.25
CA ALA A 281 -15.21 -5.76 3.62
C ALA A 281 -14.88 -5.19 5.01
N MET A 282 -15.26 -3.94 5.30
CA MET A 282 -15.11 -3.34 6.63
C MET A 282 -15.86 -4.13 7.72
N LYS A 283 -17.13 -4.50 7.46
CA LYS A 283 -17.94 -5.32 8.40
C LYS A 283 -17.29 -6.67 8.69
N LEU A 284 -16.73 -7.32 7.67
CA LEU A 284 -16.04 -8.60 7.84
C LEU A 284 -14.77 -8.45 8.68
N ALA A 285 -14.00 -7.40 8.47
CA ALA A 285 -12.81 -7.10 9.26
C ALA A 285 -13.16 -6.82 10.73
N MET A 286 -14.17 -5.98 10.99
CA MET A 286 -14.68 -5.72 12.36
C MET A 286 -15.20 -6.98 13.03
N LYS A 287 -16.00 -7.79 12.32
CA LYS A 287 -16.53 -9.06 12.84
C LYS A 287 -15.41 -10.01 13.26
N GLU A 288 -14.37 -10.14 12.44
CA GLU A 288 -13.23 -11.00 12.76
C GLU A 288 -12.47 -10.50 13.99
N ALA A 289 -12.24 -9.20 14.08
CA ALA A 289 -11.56 -8.57 15.19
C ALA A 289 -12.40 -8.52 16.49
N GLY A 290 -13.69 -8.83 16.42
CA GLY A 290 -14.63 -8.69 17.54
C GLY A 290 -14.85 -7.24 17.95
N VAL A 291 -14.79 -6.30 16.98
CA VAL A 291 -14.88 -4.86 17.17
C VAL A 291 -16.24 -4.36 16.71
N THR A 292 -16.87 -3.49 17.50
CA THR A 292 -18.09 -2.76 17.12
C THR A 292 -17.74 -1.49 16.33
N PRO A 293 -18.68 -0.92 15.54
CA PRO A 293 -18.44 0.33 14.81
C PRO A 293 -17.96 1.49 15.69
N ASP A 294 -18.45 1.63 16.90
CA ASP A 294 -18.11 2.71 17.85
C ASP A 294 -16.67 2.61 18.39
N GLU A 295 -16.03 1.46 18.27
CA GLU A 295 -14.64 1.25 18.69
C GLU A 295 -13.62 1.64 17.61
N VAL A 296 -14.07 1.96 16.38
CA VAL A 296 -13.18 2.38 15.29
C VAL A 296 -12.84 3.86 15.43
N ASP A 297 -11.60 4.17 15.72
CA ASP A 297 -11.10 5.53 15.92
C ASP A 297 -10.80 6.26 14.62
N TYR A 298 -10.28 5.53 13.63
CA TYR A 298 -9.72 6.10 12.43
C TYR A 298 -9.85 5.15 11.23
N ILE A 299 -10.13 5.72 10.06
CA ILE A 299 -10.10 5.04 8.78
C ILE A 299 -9.07 5.73 7.86
N ASN A 300 -8.03 4.99 7.48
CA ASN A 300 -7.19 5.35 6.36
C ASN A 300 -7.90 4.89 5.09
N ALA A 301 -8.52 5.84 4.40
CA ALA A 301 -9.34 5.55 3.25
C ALA A 301 -8.51 5.24 2.01
N HIS A 302 -9.08 4.51 1.08
CA HIS A 302 -8.52 4.38 -0.26
C HIS A 302 -8.38 5.75 -0.91
N GLY A 303 -9.40 6.61 -0.86
CA GLY A 303 -9.34 8.05 -1.06
C GLY A 303 -8.42 8.48 -2.20
N THR A 304 -8.77 8.16 -3.45
CA THR A 304 -7.87 8.33 -4.61
C THR A 304 -7.88 9.72 -5.21
N SER A 305 -8.76 10.62 -4.76
CA SER A 305 -9.00 11.91 -5.43
C SER A 305 -9.73 11.76 -6.79
N THR A 306 -10.37 10.61 -7.04
CA THR A 306 -11.29 10.45 -8.16
C THR A 306 -12.74 10.70 -7.71
N HIS A 307 -13.56 11.25 -8.60
CA HIS A 307 -14.93 11.63 -8.23
C HIS A 307 -15.72 10.44 -7.68
N HIS A 308 -15.77 9.33 -8.39
CA HIS A 308 -16.59 8.18 -8.02
C HIS A 308 -16.03 7.43 -6.80
N ASN A 309 -14.71 7.19 -6.76
CA ASN A 309 -14.15 6.43 -5.64
C ASN A 309 -14.45 7.10 -4.30
N ASP A 310 -14.16 8.40 -4.18
CA ASP A 310 -14.24 9.10 -2.89
C ASP A 310 -15.69 9.20 -2.41
N LEU A 311 -16.63 9.44 -3.34
CA LEU A 311 -18.05 9.44 -3.05
C LEU A 311 -18.56 8.06 -2.62
N PHE A 312 -18.20 7.01 -3.35
CA PHE A 312 -18.71 5.66 -3.07
C PHE A 312 -18.05 5.03 -1.85
N GLU A 313 -16.80 5.36 -1.57
CA GLU A 313 -16.15 4.99 -0.31
C GLU A 313 -16.77 5.69 0.89
N THR A 314 -17.16 6.96 0.76
CA THR A 314 -17.95 7.67 1.80
C THR A 314 -19.24 6.90 2.12
N ARG A 315 -19.97 6.47 1.10
CA ARG A 315 -21.18 5.63 1.26
C ARG A 315 -20.87 4.28 1.90
N ALA A 316 -19.75 3.66 1.51
CA ALA A 316 -19.30 2.39 2.09
C ALA A 316 -18.99 2.50 3.59
N ILE A 317 -18.36 3.59 4.01
CA ILE A 317 -18.07 3.88 5.43
C ILE A 317 -19.39 4.06 6.20
N CYS A 318 -20.33 4.84 5.67
CA CYS A 318 -21.67 4.99 6.27
C CYS A 318 -22.41 3.64 6.35
N TYR A 319 -22.35 2.83 5.29
CA TYR A 319 -22.95 1.49 5.29
C TYR A 319 -22.32 0.55 6.34
N ALA A 320 -20.99 0.64 6.53
CA ALA A 320 -20.28 -0.21 7.47
C ALA A 320 -20.50 0.17 8.92
N LEU A 321 -20.44 1.46 9.23
CA LEU A 321 -20.40 1.97 10.60
C LEU A 321 -21.77 2.50 11.09
N GLY A 322 -22.74 2.75 10.20
CA GLY A 322 -24.02 3.36 10.59
C GLY A 322 -23.82 4.71 11.27
N ASP A 323 -24.47 4.93 12.40
CA ASP A 323 -24.41 6.20 13.14
C ASP A 323 -22.99 6.52 13.67
N ALA A 324 -22.14 5.51 13.88
CA ALA A 324 -20.75 5.69 14.31
C ALA A 324 -19.88 6.38 13.24
N ALA A 325 -20.29 6.39 11.97
CA ALA A 325 -19.56 7.03 10.88
C ALA A 325 -19.35 8.54 11.08
N GLU A 326 -20.22 9.22 11.85
CA GLU A 326 -20.09 10.65 12.16
C GLU A 326 -18.90 10.96 13.09
N ASN A 327 -18.47 9.98 13.90
CA ASN A 327 -17.45 10.15 14.93
C ASN A 327 -16.05 9.66 14.50
N VAL A 328 -15.98 8.78 13.50
CA VAL A 328 -14.71 8.26 13.00
C VAL A 328 -13.95 9.34 12.23
N VAL A 329 -12.63 9.44 12.47
CA VAL A 329 -11.78 10.33 11.68
C VAL A 329 -11.37 9.62 10.39
N VAL A 330 -11.49 10.28 9.25
CA VAL A 330 -11.13 9.72 7.93
C VAL A 330 -10.07 10.60 7.27
N ASN A 331 -9.08 9.98 6.63
CA ASN A 331 -8.12 10.69 5.79
C ASN A 331 -7.68 9.84 4.60
N SER A 332 -6.85 10.42 3.74
CA SER A 332 -6.12 9.69 2.70
C SER A 332 -4.66 10.08 2.65
N THR A 333 -3.78 9.09 2.80
CA THR A 333 -2.33 9.22 2.67
C THR A 333 -1.91 9.59 1.23
N LYS A 334 -2.73 9.22 0.24
CA LYS A 334 -2.49 9.52 -1.18
C LYS A 334 -2.42 11.00 -1.50
N SER A 335 -2.95 11.85 -0.64
CA SER A 335 -2.80 13.31 -0.75
C SER A 335 -1.35 13.77 -0.70
N MET A 336 -0.45 13.02 -0.04
CA MET A 336 0.96 13.33 0.11
C MET A 336 1.89 12.53 -0.80
N ILE A 337 1.54 11.27 -1.05
CA ILE A 337 2.44 10.34 -1.76
C ILE A 337 1.92 9.89 -3.14
N GLY A 338 0.73 10.37 -3.55
CA GLY A 338 0.06 9.84 -4.73
C GLY A 338 -0.47 8.41 -4.51
N HIS A 339 -0.95 7.80 -5.58
CA HIS A 339 -1.46 6.43 -5.57
C HIS A 339 -0.39 5.44 -6.00
N LEU A 340 0.14 4.66 -5.08
CA LEU A 340 1.21 3.70 -5.31
C LEU A 340 0.70 2.34 -5.86
N LEU A 341 -0.51 2.29 -6.40
CA LEU A 341 -1.13 1.09 -6.97
C LEU A 341 -1.00 -0.13 -6.03
N GLY A 342 -0.32 -1.20 -6.47
CA GLY A 342 -0.14 -2.42 -5.67
C GLY A 342 0.61 -2.23 -4.36
N ALA A 343 1.41 -1.17 -4.21
CA ALA A 343 2.09 -0.82 -2.97
C ALA A 343 1.20 -0.03 -1.99
N ALA A 344 0.14 0.64 -2.48
CA ALA A 344 -0.59 1.65 -1.73
C ALA A 344 -1.07 1.15 -0.36
N GLY A 345 -1.84 0.07 -0.33
CA GLY A 345 -2.41 -0.43 0.92
C GLY A 345 -1.39 -0.91 1.95
N ALA A 346 -0.22 -1.37 1.49
CA ALA A 346 0.85 -1.78 2.39
C ALA A 346 1.56 -0.57 3.04
N VAL A 347 1.81 0.49 2.28
CA VAL A 347 2.35 1.76 2.80
C VAL A 347 1.35 2.40 3.76
N GLU A 348 0.08 2.40 3.41
CA GLU A 348 -1.03 2.92 4.25
C GLU A 348 -1.20 2.11 5.53
N PHE A 349 -0.99 0.80 5.50
CA PHE A 349 -0.99 -0.04 6.70
C PHE A 349 0.14 0.35 7.66
N VAL A 350 1.35 0.67 7.16
CA VAL A 350 2.43 1.21 7.99
C VAL A 350 2.01 2.53 8.65
N VAL A 351 1.30 3.41 7.93
CA VAL A 351 0.73 4.65 8.51
C VAL A 351 -0.26 4.33 9.62
N CYS A 352 -1.14 3.34 9.44
CA CYS A 352 -2.11 2.94 10.47
C CYS A 352 -1.43 2.46 11.75
N VAL A 353 -0.40 1.62 11.65
CA VAL A 353 0.40 1.18 12.80
C VAL A 353 1.08 2.37 13.50
N LYS A 354 1.69 3.27 12.72
CA LYS A 354 2.34 4.47 13.26
C LYS A 354 1.35 5.43 13.93
N SER A 355 0.13 5.54 13.39
CA SER A 355 -0.93 6.36 14.00
C SER A 355 -1.34 5.85 15.37
N ILE A 356 -1.42 4.53 15.55
CA ILE A 356 -1.68 3.91 16.87
C ILE A 356 -0.55 4.22 17.86
N LEU A 357 0.70 4.10 17.42
CA LEU A 357 1.88 4.29 18.29
C LEU A 357 2.01 5.74 18.78
N ASP A 358 1.81 6.69 17.87
CA ASP A 358 2.04 8.11 18.15
C ASP A 358 0.76 8.87 18.55
N ASN A 359 -0.44 8.20 18.55
CA ASN A 359 -1.73 8.84 18.76
C ASN A 359 -1.97 10.05 17.83
N PHE A 360 -1.60 9.87 16.57
CA PHE A 360 -1.56 10.94 15.57
C PHE A 360 -2.21 10.48 14.26
N ILE A 361 -3.23 11.21 13.81
CA ILE A 361 -3.90 11.02 12.51
C ILE A 361 -3.51 12.18 11.62
N HIS A 362 -2.81 11.92 10.52
CA HIS A 362 -2.35 12.97 9.61
C HIS A 362 -3.49 13.63 8.84
N GLN A 363 -3.26 14.85 8.42
CA GLN A 363 -4.21 15.56 7.55
C GLN A 363 -4.22 15.02 6.12
N THR A 364 -5.36 15.15 5.43
CA THR A 364 -5.47 15.04 3.98
C THR A 364 -5.02 16.38 3.37
N VAL A 365 -3.81 16.41 2.85
CA VAL A 365 -3.21 17.62 2.22
C VAL A 365 -3.86 17.86 0.87
N GLY A 366 -3.93 19.12 0.43
CA GLY A 366 -4.47 19.49 -0.90
C GLY A 366 -5.98 19.70 -0.93
N THR A 367 -6.75 19.05 -0.06
CA THR A 367 -8.19 19.24 0.08
C THR A 367 -8.49 20.55 0.79
N LYS A 368 -9.30 21.40 0.18
CA LYS A 368 -9.71 22.71 0.69
C LYS A 368 -11.20 22.79 0.95
N ASN A 369 -11.98 22.26 0.01
CA ASN A 369 -13.44 22.32 0.04
C ASN A 369 -13.95 20.87 -0.07
N VAL A 370 -14.30 20.30 1.07
CA VAL A 370 -14.88 18.94 1.09
C VAL A 370 -16.16 18.93 0.27
N ASP A 371 -16.30 17.94 -0.62
CA ASP A 371 -17.49 17.72 -1.42
C ASP A 371 -18.72 17.54 -0.48
N PRO A 372 -19.78 18.33 -0.64
CA PRO A 372 -20.99 18.19 0.20
C PRO A 372 -21.60 16.79 0.20
N GLU A 373 -21.39 15.99 -0.85
CA GLU A 373 -21.83 14.60 -0.90
C GLU A 373 -20.92 13.63 -0.12
N CYS A 374 -19.71 14.10 0.30
CA CYS A 374 -18.75 13.37 1.12
C CYS A 374 -18.82 13.86 2.58
N GLY A 375 -19.97 13.71 3.22
CA GLY A 375 -20.28 14.33 4.53
C GLY A 375 -19.76 13.53 5.74
N LEU A 376 -18.45 13.21 5.84
CA LEU A 376 -17.84 12.58 7.01
C LEU A 376 -16.85 13.50 7.73
N ASN A 377 -16.30 13.04 8.85
CA ASN A 377 -15.30 13.76 9.63
C ASN A 377 -13.89 13.57 9.02
N TYR A 378 -13.60 14.29 7.95
CA TYR A 378 -12.28 14.23 7.30
C TYR A 378 -11.26 15.10 8.03
N ALA A 379 -10.05 14.54 8.26
CA ALA A 379 -8.91 15.30 8.77
C ALA A 379 -8.37 16.25 7.67
N VAL A 380 -8.95 17.43 7.53
CA VAL A 380 -8.59 18.45 6.53
C VAL A 380 -8.08 19.70 7.22
N GLY A 381 -7.02 20.32 6.69
CA GLY A 381 -6.43 21.57 7.20
C GLY A 381 -5.51 21.41 8.39
N ALA A 382 -5.67 20.37 9.20
CA ALA A 382 -4.77 20.05 10.31
C ALA A 382 -4.80 18.54 10.62
N PRO A 383 -3.73 17.99 11.21
CA PRO A 383 -3.75 16.64 11.79
C PRO A 383 -4.66 16.59 13.03
N VAL A 384 -5.07 15.39 13.42
CA VAL A 384 -5.85 15.14 14.63
C VAL A 384 -5.00 14.36 15.63
N GLU A 385 -4.79 14.95 16.80
CA GLU A 385 -4.12 14.29 17.93
C GLU A 385 -5.20 13.77 18.89
N LYS A 386 -5.33 12.45 18.97
CA LYS A 386 -6.24 11.76 19.88
C LYS A 386 -5.70 10.37 20.15
N GLU A 387 -6.17 9.73 21.21
CA GLU A 387 -5.91 8.32 21.43
C GLU A 387 -6.46 7.50 20.26
N VAL A 388 -5.62 6.61 19.71
CA VAL A 388 -5.94 5.75 18.57
C VAL A 388 -5.68 4.29 18.96
N ASN A 389 -6.72 3.50 19.09
CA ASN A 389 -6.65 2.11 19.51
C ASN A 389 -7.08 1.13 18.42
N CYS A 390 -7.96 1.54 17.51
CA CYS A 390 -8.51 0.71 16.46
C CYS A 390 -8.57 1.48 15.13
N VAL A 391 -7.94 0.94 14.10
CA VAL A 391 -7.84 1.57 12.78
C VAL A 391 -8.24 0.59 11.68
N ILE A 392 -8.99 1.07 10.70
CA ILE A 392 -9.26 0.36 9.46
C ILE A 392 -8.46 1.01 8.32
N SER A 393 -7.76 0.19 7.53
CA SER A 393 -7.13 0.58 6.27
C SER A 393 -7.92 -0.02 5.11
N ASN A 394 -8.42 0.82 4.21
CA ASN A 394 -9.19 0.39 3.04
C ASN A 394 -8.37 0.43 1.77
N SER A 395 -8.54 -0.58 0.93
CA SER A 395 -8.01 -0.60 -0.44
C SER A 395 -9.09 -1.08 -1.40
N LEU A 396 -9.33 -0.28 -2.44
CA LEU A 396 -10.29 -0.57 -3.50
C LEU A 396 -9.53 -0.70 -4.82
N GLY A 397 -9.75 -1.76 -5.57
CA GLY A 397 -9.00 -2.05 -6.79
C GLY A 397 -9.89 -2.21 -8.02
N PHE A 398 -9.36 -1.88 -9.20
CA PHE A 398 -9.98 -2.21 -10.46
C PHE A 398 -10.33 -3.70 -10.52
N GLY A 399 -11.48 -4.04 -11.11
CA GLY A 399 -12.07 -5.38 -11.02
C GLY A 399 -13.05 -5.54 -9.85
N GLY A 400 -13.25 -4.47 -9.05
CA GLY A 400 -14.15 -4.47 -7.89
C GLY A 400 -13.55 -5.18 -6.68
N HIS A 401 -12.24 -5.21 -6.55
CA HIS A 401 -11.55 -5.76 -5.38
C HIS A 401 -11.65 -4.78 -4.20
N ASN A 402 -12.22 -5.24 -3.08
CA ASN A 402 -12.34 -4.46 -1.85
C ASN A 402 -11.64 -5.19 -0.71
N VAL A 403 -10.79 -4.46 0.01
CA VAL A 403 -10.04 -4.97 1.15
C VAL A 403 -10.11 -3.98 2.30
N SER A 404 -10.36 -4.51 3.50
CA SER A 404 -10.21 -3.78 4.75
C SER A 404 -9.33 -4.58 5.71
N LEU A 405 -8.26 -3.96 6.16
CA LEU A 405 -7.39 -4.46 7.23
C LEU A 405 -7.72 -3.71 8.51
N LEU A 406 -7.98 -4.43 9.59
CA LEU A 406 -8.24 -3.84 10.90
C LEU A 406 -7.06 -4.14 11.83
N VAL A 407 -6.39 -3.08 12.27
CA VAL A 407 -5.26 -3.12 13.18
C VAL A 407 -5.63 -2.47 14.51
N LYS A 408 -5.20 -3.10 15.61
CA LYS A 408 -5.48 -2.64 16.98
C LYS A 408 -4.18 -2.37 17.72
N ARG A 409 -4.26 -1.47 18.71
CA ARG A 409 -3.23 -1.38 19.75
C ARG A 409 -3.06 -2.75 20.39
N PHE A 410 -1.80 -3.17 20.51
CA PHE A 410 -1.50 -4.44 21.15
C PHE A 410 -1.77 -4.35 22.66
N GLU A 411 -2.50 -5.32 23.16
CA GLU A 411 -2.74 -5.57 24.58
C GLU A 411 -2.35 -7.02 24.90
N GLU A 412 -1.65 -7.22 26.03
CA GLU A 412 -1.16 -8.53 26.49
C GLU A 412 -2.28 -9.56 26.77
#